data_7c30da834ab90c8f292e1c2c9fa267b3
#
_entry.id   7c30da834ab90c8f292e1c2c9fa267b3
#
_cell.length_a   1.000
_cell.length_b   1.000
_cell.length_c   1.000
_cell.angle_alpha   90.00
_cell.angle_beta   90.00
_cell.angle_gamma   90.00
#
_symmetry.space_group_name_H-M   'P 1'
#
loop_
_entity.id
_entity.type
_entity.pdbx_description
1 polymer ?
#
loop_
_entity_poly.entity_id
_entity_poly.type
_entity_poly.pdbx_seq_one_letter_code
_entity_poly.pdbx_strand_id
1 'polypeptide(L)'
;MACIIARIAAKPAMCGLPKMTTDPARTEIVIHDDPRLVAGVAAIVSHSAGRAGLSASAQEGLAAAAVQACRETFPLLAENGTQAAGLKVVVADYPDRVEVTIEHSGEPLPAAGLDTFCGAGADLSPEAISKALQKTNVDRVQYETKEGRSRTTLIKYCDGHRAKA
;
A
#
# COMPACT_ATOMS: atom_id res chain seq x y z
N MET A 1 2.24 -4.95 -24.49
CA MET A 1 3.50 -4.28 -24.10
C MET A 1 3.26 -3.73 -22.69
N ALA A 2 3.81 -4.39 -21.67
CA ALA A 2 3.61 -4.01 -20.27
C ALA A 2 4.37 -2.71 -19.99
N CYS A 3 3.72 -1.71 -19.43
CA CYS A 3 4.33 -0.42 -19.11
C CYS A 3 4.24 -0.14 -17.61
N ILE A 4 5.37 0.15 -16.99
CA ILE A 4 5.42 0.74 -15.65
C ILE A 4 5.61 2.24 -15.84
N ILE A 5 4.65 3.03 -15.37
CA ILE A 5 4.81 4.48 -15.28
C ILE A 5 5.03 4.81 -13.80
N ALA A 6 6.29 5.09 -13.42
CA ALA A 6 6.61 5.64 -12.11
C ALA A 6 6.71 7.17 -12.23
N ARG A 7 5.89 7.90 -11.50
CA ARG A 7 5.98 9.36 -11.38
C ARG A 7 6.44 9.72 -9.98
N ILE A 8 7.59 10.36 -9.89
CA ILE A 8 8.06 11.00 -8.65
C ILE A 8 7.63 12.47 -8.74
N ALA A 9 6.61 12.85 -7.99
CA ALA A 9 6.21 14.25 -7.87
C ALA A 9 7.07 14.93 -6.82
N ALA A 10 8.25 15.43 -7.24
CA ALA A 10 9.01 16.39 -6.44
C ALA A 10 8.52 17.80 -6.77
N LYS A 11 7.98 18.51 -5.77
CA LYS A 11 7.62 19.92 -5.91
C LYS A 11 8.91 20.75 -5.97
N PRO A 12 9.06 21.69 -6.91
CA PRO A 12 10.25 22.55 -6.96
C PRO A 12 10.32 23.40 -5.67
N ALA A 13 11.48 23.40 -5.03
CA ALA A 13 11.76 24.24 -3.88
C ALA A 13 11.75 25.72 -4.33
N MET A 14 10.68 26.44 -4.01
CA MET A 14 10.71 27.90 -4.03
C MET A 14 11.42 28.40 -2.77
N CYS A 15 12.50 29.17 -3.00
CA CYS A 15 13.30 29.84 -1.97
C CYS A 15 12.44 30.86 -1.23
N GLY A 16 12.00 30.51 -0.05
CA GLY A 16 11.26 31.33 0.90
C GLY A 16 11.10 30.53 2.16
N LEU A 17 11.50 31.05 3.33
CA LEU A 17 11.52 30.46 4.68
C LEU A 17 10.67 29.20 4.85
N PRO A 18 11.19 28.10 5.40
CA PRO A 18 10.50 26.82 5.43
C PRO A 18 9.26 26.92 6.33
N LYS A 19 8.09 27.22 5.76
CA LYS A 19 6.87 26.64 6.28
C LYS A 19 7.10 25.14 6.13
N MET A 20 7.22 24.43 7.23
CA MET A 20 7.20 22.97 7.24
C MET A 20 5.87 22.51 6.63
N THR A 21 5.83 22.45 5.30
CA THR A 21 4.74 21.82 4.59
C THR A 21 4.92 20.33 4.82
N THR A 22 4.08 19.78 5.64
CA THR A 22 3.94 18.35 5.96
C THR A 22 3.36 17.55 4.77
N ASP A 23 3.59 17.99 3.55
CA ASP A 23 3.20 17.20 2.38
C ASP A 23 4.12 15.97 2.28
N PRO A 24 3.57 14.77 2.34
CA PRO A 24 4.36 13.54 2.26
C PRO A 24 5.03 13.43 0.89
N ALA A 25 6.24 12.89 0.84
CA ALA A 25 6.82 12.46 -0.42
C ALA A 25 5.98 11.30 -0.97
N ARG A 26 5.51 11.42 -2.21
CA ARG A 26 4.63 10.44 -2.84
C ARG A 26 5.28 9.84 -4.06
N THR A 27 5.22 8.50 -4.15
CA THR A 27 5.57 7.74 -5.35
C THR A 27 4.34 7.00 -5.82
N GLU A 28 3.95 7.18 -7.07
CA GLU A 28 2.82 6.51 -7.70
C GLU A 28 3.33 5.53 -8.76
N ILE A 29 2.77 4.32 -8.74
CA ILE A 29 3.06 3.24 -9.68
C ILE A 29 1.73 2.78 -10.24
N VAL A 30 1.63 2.67 -11.57
CA VAL A 30 0.49 2.04 -12.23
C VAL A 30 0.98 0.80 -12.94
N ILE A 31 0.37 -0.33 -12.66
CA ILE A 31 0.70 -1.63 -13.23
C ILE A 31 -0.46 -2.07 -14.11
N HIS A 32 -0.21 -2.22 -15.42
CA HIS A 32 -1.18 -2.73 -16.39
C HIS A 32 -0.77 -4.13 -16.81
N ASP A 33 -1.74 -5.03 -16.94
CA ASP A 33 -1.68 -6.33 -17.64
C ASP A 33 -0.54 -7.30 -17.27
N ASP A 34 0.40 -6.96 -16.40
CA ASP A 34 1.52 -7.83 -16.06
C ASP A 34 1.74 -7.94 -14.54
N PRO A 35 1.20 -8.99 -13.89
CA PRO A 35 1.36 -9.19 -12.44
C PRO A 35 2.82 -9.41 -12.01
N ARG A 36 3.74 -9.72 -12.93
CA ARG A 36 5.18 -9.87 -12.62
C ARG A 36 5.79 -8.55 -12.19
N LEU A 37 5.23 -7.42 -12.66
CA LEU A 37 5.69 -6.07 -12.31
C LEU A 37 5.44 -5.70 -10.85
N VAL A 38 4.61 -6.48 -10.14
CA VAL A 38 4.39 -6.32 -8.69
C VAL A 38 5.70 -6.44 -7.89
N ALA A 39 6.70 -7.15 -8.41
CA ALA A 39 8.02 -7.20 -7.77
C ALA A 39 8.67 -5.81 -7.64
N GLY A 40 8.38 -4.88 -8.58
CA GLY A 40 8.83 -3.49 -8.49
C GLY A 40 8.22 -2.71 -7.32
N VAL A 41 7.02 -3.08 -6.90
CA VAL A 41 6.35 -2.48 -5.73
C VAL A 41 7.17 -2.74 -4.47
N ALA A 42 7.67 -3.97 -4.29
CA ALA A 42 8.49 -4.33 -3.14
C ALA A 42 9.72 -3.42 -3.00
N ALA A 43 10.43 -3.18 -4.11
CA ALA A 43 11.64 -2.35 -4.10
C ALA A 43 11.32 -0.89 -3.71
N ILE A 44 10.23 -0.33 -4.24
CA ILE A 44 9.81 1.04 -3.95
C ILE A 44 9.34 1.18 -2.50
N VAL A 45 8.53 0.24 -2.02
CA VAL A 45 8.06 0.23 -0.62
C VAL A 45 9.23 0.11 0.34
N SER A 46 10.18 -0.82 0.10
CA SER A 46 11.38 -0.98 0.93
C SER A 46 12.23 0.29 0.93
N HIS A 47 12.42 0.92 -0.23
CA HIS A 47 13.18 2.17 -0.34
C HIS A 47 12.53 3.30 0.47
N SER A 48 11.21 3.52 0.31
CA SER A 48 10.47 4.54 1.06
C SER A 48 10.50 4.25 2.56
N ALA A 49 10.28 3.00 2.96
CA ALA A 49 10.35 2.57 4.35
C ALA A 49 11.74 2.79 4.97
N GLY A 50 12.81 2.52 4.19
CA GLY A 50 14.19 2.80 4.60
C GLY A 50 14.46 4.29 4.79
N ARG A 51 13.97 5.14 3.90
CA ARG A 51 14.07 6.60 4.02
C ARG A 51 13.34 7.13 5.26
N ALA A 52 12.20 6.54 5.60
CA ALA A 52 11.42 6.86 6.80
C ALA A 52 12.06 6.33 8.10
N GLY A 53 13.18 5.59 8.02
CA GLY A 53 13.91 5.07 9.18
C GLY A 53 13.30 3.82 9.80
N LEU A 54 12.45 3.07 9.07
CA LEU A 54 11.93 1.80 9.53
C LEU A 54 13.05 0.75 9.63
N SER A 55 12.96 -0.16 10.61
CA SER A 55 13.89 -1.30 10.73
C SER A 55 13.83 -2.22 9.50
N ALA A 56 14.89 -2.96 9.22
CA ALA A 56 14.95 -3.87 8.07
C ALA A 56 13.78 -4.86 8.07
N SER A 57 13.43 -5.43 9.21
CA SER A 57 12.29 -6.35 9.31
C SER A 57 10.94 -5.67 9.05
N ALA A 58 10.80 -4.40 9.43
CA ALA A 58 9.59 -3.62 9.15
C ALA A 58 9.48 -3.26 7.66
N GLN A 59 10.62 -2.94 7.01
CA GLN A 59 10.70 -2.71 5.56
C GLN A 59 10.27 -3.95 4.78
N GLU A 60 10.86 -5.12 5.12
CA GLU A 60 10.54 -6.40 4.48
C GLU A 60 9.07 -6.79 4.70
N GLY A 61 8.56 -6.64 5.92
CA GLY A 61 7.18 -6.96 6.26
C GLY A 61 6.17 -6.09 5.49
N LEU A 62 6.39 -4.77 5.45
CA LEU A 62 5.52 -3.85 4.71
C LEU A 62 5.56 -4.11 3.20
N ALA A 63 6.76 -4.37 2.66
CA ALA A 63 6.93 -4.69 1.24
C ALA A 63 6.24 -6.01 0.86
N ALA A 64 6.40 -7.05 1.70
CA ALA A 64 5.75 -8.34 1.49
C ALA A 64 4.21 -8.21 1.54
N ALA A 65 3.69 -7.45 2.51
CA ALA A 65 2.25 -7.19 2.63
C ALA A 65 1.70 -6.46 1.40
N ALA A 66 2.42 -5.43 0.91
CA ALA A 66 2.03 -4.69 -0.29
C ALA A 66 2.02 -5.58 -1.55
N VAL A 67 3.05 -6.41 -1.73
CA VAL A 67 3.13 -7.37 -2.84
C VAL A 67 1.99 -8.37 -2.79
N GLN A 68 1.69 -8.91 -1.61
CA GLN A 68 0.62 -9.87 -1.42
C GLN A 68 -0.73 -9.24 -1.77
N ALA A 69 -1.03 -8.06 -1.24
CA ALA A 69 -2.28 -7.34 -1.54
C ALA A 69 -2.41 -7.05 -3.05
N CYS A 70 -1.33 -6.66 -3.74
CA CYS A 70 -1.35 -6.49 -5.18
C CYS A 70 -1.65 -7.80 -5.92
N ARG A 71 -1.01 -8.90 -5.54
CA ARG A 71 -1.19 -10.21 -6.19
C ARG A 71 -2.62 -10.73 -6.08
N GLU A 72 -3.28 -10.49 -4.96
CA GLU A 72 -4.67 -10.90 -4.75
C GLU A 72 -5.66 -10.03 -5.50
N THR A 73 -5.30 -8.78 -5.76
CA THR A 73 -6.16 -7.86 -6.52
C THR A 73 -6.18 -8.18 -8.02
N PHE A 74 -5.08 -8.69 -8.60
CA PHE A 74 -5.00 -8.94 -10.05
C PHE A 74 -6.03 -9.92 -10.60
N PRO A 75 -6.27 -11.11 -10.00
CA PRO A 75 -7.30 -12.03 -10.47
C PRO A 75 -8.69 -11.37 -10.51
N LEU A 76 -8.98 -10.55 -9.52
CA LEU A 76 -10.25 -9.86 -9.37
C LEU A 76 -10.48 -8.79 -10.45
N LEU A 77 -9.40 -8.11 -10.87
CA LEU A 77 -9.45 -7.19 -12.01
C LEU A 77 -9.77 -7.94 -13.32
N ALA A 78 -9.22 -9.14 -13.49
CA ALA A 78 -9.48 -9.98 -14.66
C ALA A 78 -10.94 -10.44 -14.69
N GLU A 79 -11.47 -10.92 -13.57
CA GLU A 79 -12.85 -11.38 -13.44
C GLU A 79 -13.87 -10.29 -13.71
N ASN A 80 -13.60 -9.06 -13.28
CA ASN A 80 -14.49 -7.91 -13.45
C ASN A 80 -14.31 -7.18 -14.79
N GLY A 81 -13.44 -7.65 -15.67
CA GLY A 81 -13.15 -7.00 -16.96
C GLY A 81 -12.51 -5.61 -16.82
N THR A 82 -11.99 -5.26 -15.65
CA THR A 82 -11.38 -3.96 -15.35
C THR A 82 -9.86 -3.96 -15.46
N GLN A 83 -9.28 -5.04 -16.00
CA GLN A 83 -7.83 -5.22 -16.14
C GLN A 83 -7.15 -4.07 -16.90
N ALA A 84 -7.81 -3.49 -17.89
CA ALA A 84 -7.31 -2.35 -18.65
C ALA A 84 -7.12 -1.07 -17.80
N ALA A 85 -7.87 -0.94 -16.70
CA ALA A 85 -7.75 0.20 -15.79
C ALA A 85 -6.46 0.16 -14.96
N GLY A 86 -5.87 -1.03 -14.81
CA GLY A 86 -4.64 -1.24 -14.06
C GLY A 86 -4.81 -1.18 -12.54
N LEU A 87 -3.75 -1.56 -11.87
CA LEU A 87 -3.59 -1.46 -10.42
C LEU A 87 -2.71 -0.26 -10.10
N LYS A 88 -3.25 0.68 -9.33
CA LYS A 88 -2.50 1.86 -8.89
C LYS A 88 -2.00 1.65 -7.47
N VAL A 89 -0.70 1.81 -7.26
CA VAL A 89 -0.06 1.76 -5.94
C VAL A 89 0.54 3.12 -5.64
N VAL A 90 0.20 3.69 -4.49
CA VAL A 90 0.74 4.96 -3.99
C VAL A 90 1.49 4.70 -2.71
N VAL A 91 2.77 5.05 -2.67
CA VAL A 91 3.58 5.02 -1.45
C VAL A 91 3.78 6.45 -0.98
N ALA A 92 3.40 6.73 0.26
CA ALA A 92 3.49 8.06 0.86
C ALA A 92 4.33 8.01 2.14
N ASP A 93 5.40 8.82 2.18
CA ASP A 93 6.32 8.92 3.31
C ASP A 93 5.90 10.11 4.17
N TYR A 94 5.36 9.84 5.35
CA TYR A 94 5.08 10.85 6.37
C TYR A 94 6.19 10.86 7.42
N PRO A 95 6.32 11.93 8.23
CA PRO A 95 7.34 11.99 9.28
C PRO A 95 7.19 10.91 10.36
N ASP A 96 5.98 10.38 10.55
CA ASP A 96 5.61 9.45 11.61
C ASP A 96 5.25 8.05 11.11
N ARG A 97 5.07 7.88 9.79
CA ARG A 97 4.62 6.62 9.20
C ARG A 97 4.86 6.54 7.69
N VAL A 98 4.79 5.34 7.18
CA VAL A 98 4.69 5.04 5.74
C VAL A 98 3.32 4.47 5.45
N GLU A 99 2.68 4.98 4.41
CA GLU A 99 1.40 4.48 3.91
C GLU A 99 1.58 3.90 2.50
N VAL A 100 1.06 2.70 2.30
CA VAL A 100 0.99 2.06 0.98
C VAL A 100 -0.47 1.90 0.62
N THR A 101 -0.93 2.63 -0.37
CA THR A 101 -2.31 2.61 -0.84
C THR A 101 -2.39 1.87 -2.16
N ILE A 102 -3.25 0.87 -2.24
CA ILE A 102 -3.52 0.07 -3.43
C ILE A 102 -4.93 0.42 -3.89
N GLU A 103 -5.04 0.97 -5.08
CA GLU A 103 -6.31 1.41 -5.68
C GLU A 103 -6.59 0.61 -6.95
N HIS A 104 -7.83 0.20 -7.13
CA HIS A 104 -8.31 -0.41 -8.36
C HIS A 104 -9.74 0.04 -8.68
N SER A 105 -10.09 0.02 -9.97
CA SER A 105 -11.46 0.24 -10.45
C SER A 105 -12.18 -1.09 -10.49
N GLY A 106 -13.46 -1.11 -10.13
CA GLY A 106 -14.29 -2.31 -10.11
C GLY A 106 -15.23 -2.32 -8.91
N GLU A 107 -16.11 -3.32 -8.87
CA GLU A 107 -16.97 -3.51 -7.71
C GLU A 107 -16.17 -3.65 -6.43
N PRO A 108 -16.71 -3.15 -5.32
CA PRO A 108 -16.09 -3.34 -4.02
C PRO A 108 -15.96 -4.84 -3.75
N LEU A 109 -14.74 -5.30 -3.72
CA LEU A 109 -14.47 -6.68 -3.34
C LEU A 109 -14.64 -6.77 -1.84
N PRO A 110 -15.59 -7.56 -1.35
CA PRO A 110 -15.75 -7.72 0.08
C PRO A 110 -14.45 -8.26 0.66
N ALA A 111 -13.82 -7.47 1.49
CA ALA A 111 -12.73 -7.88 2.37
C ALA A 111 -11.46 -8.49 1.72
N ALA A 112 -11.23 -8.32 0.40
CA ALA A 112 -10.01 -8.85 -0.23
C ALA A 112 -8.73 -8.45 0.53
N GLY A 113 -8.74 -7.30 1.20
CA GLY A 113 -7.64 -6.88 2.07
C GLY A 113 -7.56 -7.66 3.38
N LEU A 114 -8.68 -8.05 3.98
CA LEU A 114 -8.69 -8.79 5.25
C LEU A 114 -8.43 -10.28 5.03
N ASP A 115 -8.98 -10.87 3.98
CA ASP A 115 -8.72 -12.26 3.61
C ASP A 115 -7.25 -12.49 3.27
N THR A 116 -6.59 -11.49 2.68
CA THR A 116 -5.14 -11.48 2.42
C THR A 116 -4.34 -11.66 3.72
N PHE A 117 -4.75 -10.99 4.77
CA PHE A 117 -4.02 -10.99 6.04
C PHE A 117 -4.43 -12.15 6.96
N CYS A 118 -5.68 -12.59 6.89
CA CYS A 118 -6.22 -13.63 7.74
C CYS A 118 -6.23 -15.03 7.09
N GLY A 119 -6.08 -15.10 5.76
CA GLY A 119 -6.29 -16.31 4.95
C GLY A 119 -7.75 -16.48 4.55
N ALA A 120 -7.98 -17.04 3.35
CA ALA A 120 -9.33 -17.27 2.82
C ALA A 120 -10.14 -18.15 3.78
N GLY A 121 -11.30 -17.66 4.20
CA GLY A 121 -12.19 -18.36 5.15
C GLY A 121 -11.77 -18.27 6.61
N ALA A 122 -10.81 -17.40 6.97
CA ALA A 122 -10.41 -17.19 8.35
C ALA A 122 -11.52 -16.48 9.17
N ASP A 123 -11.51 -16.74 10.47
CA ASP A 123 -12.32 -15.99 11.42
C ASP A 123 -11.86 -14.52 11.43
N LEU A 124 -12.78 -13.61 11.11
CA LEU A 124 -12.55 -12.15 11.12
C LEU A 124 -12.72 -11.56 12.54
N SER A 125 -12.46 -12.36 13.58
CA SER A 125 -12.45 -11.83 14.95
C SER A 125 -11.35 -10.77 15.11
N PRO A 126 -11.52 -9.79 16.01
CA PRO A 126 -10.51 -8.76 16.29
C PRO A 126 -9.14 -9.36 16.65
N GLU A 127 -9.13 -10.50 17.34
CA GLU A 127 -7.92 -11.22 17.72
C GLU A 127 -7.20 -11.83 16.52
N ALA A 128 -7.94 -12.44 15.59
CA ALA A 128 -7.38 -13.04 14.38
C ALA A 128 -6.79 -11.96 13.47
N ILE A 129 -7.49 -10.84 13.30
CA ILE A 129 -7.01 -9.68 12.54
C ILE A 129 -5.73 -9.12 13.19
N SER A 130 -5.74 -8.91 14.50
CA SER A 130 -4.57 -8.39 15.23
C SER A 130 -3.35 -9.31 15.07
N LYS A 131 -3.55 -10.62 15.16
CA LYS A 131 -2.48 -11.61 14.98
C LYS A 131 -1.95 -11.62 13.55
N ALA A 132 -2.82 -11.48 12.56
CA ALA A 132 -2.42 -11.39 11.15
C ALA A 132 -1.60 -10.12 10.88
N LEU A 133 -2.03 -8.97 11.38
CA LEU A 133 -1.29 -7.71 11.27
C LEU A 133 0.09 -7.79 11.92
N GLN A 134 0.19 -8.41 13.10
CA GLN A 134 1.48 -8.64 13.76
C GLN A 134 2.42 -9.52 12.93
N LYS A 135 1.88 -10.56 12.29
CA LYS A 135 2.64 -11.47 11.43
C LYS A 135 3.18 -10.77 10.17
N THR A 136 2.40 -9.85 9.61
CA THR A 136 2.78 -9.09 8.40
C THR A 136 3.59 -7.84 8.72
N ASN A 137 3.81 -7.55 10.01
CA ASN A 137 4.53 -6.35 10.47
C ASN A 137 3.91 -5.02 9.99
N VAL A 138 2.59 -5.01 9.73
CA VAL A 138 1.78 -3.84 9.43
C VAL A 138 1.02 -3.44 10.69
N ASP A 139 0.96 -2.15 11.00
CA ASP A 139 0.31 -1.69 12.23
C ASP A 139 -1.19 -1.44 12.03
N ARG A 140 -1.60 -1.06 10.81
CA ARG A 140 -3.01 -0.79 10.49
C ARG A 140 -3.32 -1.04 9.02
N VAL A 141 -4.52 -1.56 8.76
CA VAL A 141 -5.11 -1.66 7.42
C VAL A 141 -6.39 -0.85 7.40
N GLN A 142 -6.58 -0.05 6.37
CA GLN A 142 -7.80 0.70 6.12
C GLN A 142 -8.40 0.27 4.79
N TYR A 143 -9.70 0.14 4.75
CA TYR A 143 -10.46 -0.24 3.58
C TYR A 143 -11.47 0.83 3.25
N GLU A 144 -11.48 1.30 2.02
CA GLU A 144 -12.41 2.33 1.56
C GLU A 144 -12.93 1.98 0.17
N THR A 145 -14.24 2.10 -0.02
CA THR A 145 -14.88 2.00 -1.33
C THR A 145 -15.62 3.27 -1.61
N LYS A 146 -15.30 3.92 -2.71
CA LYS A 146 -15.95 5.16 -3.13
C LYS A 146 -16.06 5.22 -4.66
N GLU A 147 -17.27 5.49 -5.15
CA GLU A 147 -17.54 5.75 -6.57
C GLU A 147 -17.01 4.64 -7.51
N GLY A 148 -17.18 3.38 -7.13
CA GLY A 148 -16.72 2.23 -7.93
C GLY A 148 -15.21 2.04 -7.93
N ARG A 149 -14.50 2.66 -6.99
CA ARG A 149 -13.08 2.43 -6.72
C ARG A 149 -12.92 1.83 -5.34
N SER A 150 -12.12 0.80 -5.27
CA SER A 150 -11.71 0.18 -4.01
C SER A 150 -10.28 0.58 -3.68
N ARG A 151 -10.06 0.89 -2.41
CA ARG A 151 -8.78 1.34 -1.89
C ARG A 151 -8.44 0.57 -0.62
N THR A 152 -7.27 -0.05 -0.61
CA THR A 152 -6.69 -0.68 0.58
C THR A 152 -5.44 0.11 0.96
N THR A 153 -5.37 0.60 2.21
CA THR A 153 -4.20 1.34 2.72
C THR A 153 -3.56 0.56 3.86
N LEU A 154 -2.29 0.22 3.66
CA LEU A 154 -1.42 -0.41 4.65
C LEU A 154 -0.62 0.68 5.34
N ILE A 155 -0.60 0.71 6.67
CA ILE A 155 0.07 1.74 7.45
C ILE A 155 1.08 1.09 8.39
N LYS A 156 2.32 1.59 8.33
CA LYS A 156 3.39 1.25 9.27
C LYS A 156 3.90 2.51 9.94
N TYR A 157 3.80 2.58 11.27
CA TYR A 157 4.33 3.69 12.03
C TYR A 157 5.84 3.55 12.25
N CYS A 158 6.55 4.69 12.24
CA CYS A 158 7.96 4.74 12.61
C CYS A 158 8.12 4.46 14.11
N ASP A 159 9.26 3.86 14.49
CA ASP A 159 9.56 3.57 15.89
C ASP A 159 9.55 4.87 16.71
N GLY A 160 8.75 4.89 17.80
CA GLY A 160 8.50 6.06 18.64
C GLY A 160 7.20 6.81 18.37
N HIS A 161 6.51 6.54 17.26
CA HIS A 161 5.24 7.18 16.88
C HIS A 161 4.04 6.22 16.83
N ARG A 162 4.13 5.05 17.47
CA ARG A 162 2.95 4.19 17.61
C ARG A 162 1.81 4.99 18.23
N ALA A 163 0.71 5.17 17.49
CA ALA A 163 -0.46 5.86 17.97
C ALA A 163 -0.85 5.28 19.34
N LYS A 164 -0.90 6.16 20.33
CA LYS A 164 -1.56 5.81 21.60
C LYS A 164 -3.02 5.54 21.25
N ALA A 165 -3.42 4.26 21.30
CA ALA A 165 -4.79 3.83 21.14
C ALA A 165 -5.67 4.41 22.25
#